data_dc38ee34bc20654382f71ccb46324aa8
#
_entry.id   dc38ee34bc20654382f71ccb46324aa8
#
_cell.length_a   1.000
_cell.length_b   1.000
_cell.length_c   1.000
_cell.angle_alpha   90.00
_cell.angle_beta   90.00
_cell.angle_gamma   90.00
#
_symmetry.space_group_name_H-M   'P 1'
#
loop_
_entity.id
_entity.type
_entity.pdbx_description
1 polymer ?
#
loop_
_entity_poly.entity_id
_entity_poly.type
_entity_poly.pdbx_seq_one_letter_code
_entity_poly.pdbx_strand_id
1 'polypeptide(L)'
;FGPLWRLAHLLFALSVMTLILTGMAVFYSYTDWAQVIMKALGGPQVAAIIHRTSAAIMLGIFFLHLVAVAINIWRNRKTFRWFGPDSLVPNWKDLEDAIGMFKWFFNKGPRPTFDRWTYWEKFDYWAVFWGMAAIGGTGMLLAFPHVTAAIFPGWVFNVAALVHGEEAFLAA
;
A
#
# COMPACT_ATOMS: atom_id res chain seq x y z
N PHE A 1 20.35 -0.17 -0.64
CA PHE A 1 19.42 -0.31 -1.80
C PHE A 1 20.11 0.23 -3.05
N GLY A 2 20.11 -0.56 -4.15
CA GLY A 2 20.64 -0.14 -5.44
C GLY A 2 19.79 0.97 -6.09
N PRO A 3 20.31 1.67 -7.13
CA PRO A 3 19.61 2.78 -7.76
C PRO A 3 18.25 2.38 -8.36
N LEU A 4 18.14 1.16 -8.89
CA LEU A 4 16.88 0.63 -9.42
C LEU A 4 15.77 0.55 -8.36
N TRP A 5 16.10 0.10 -7.15
CA TRP A 5 15.16 0.01 -6.03
C TRP A 5 14.75 1.38 -5.50
N ARG A 6 15.66 2.36 -5.54
CA ARG A 6 15.33 3.75 -5.20
C ARG A 6 14.37 4.36 -6.21
N LEU A 7 14.59 4.11 -7.51
CA LEU A 7 13.69 4.55 -8.58
C LEU A 7 12.32 3.88 -8.45
N ALA A 8 12.27 2.57 -8.24
CA ALA A 8 11.01 1.84 -8.04
C ALA A 8 10.22 2.39 -6.85
N HIS A 9 10.90 2.65 -5.72
CA HIS A 9 10.27 3.26 -4.55
C HIS A 9 9.75 4.68 -4.83
N LEU A 10 10.53 5.51 -5.53
CA LEU A 10 10.09 6.85 -5.91
C LEU A 10 8.84 6.80 -6.82
N LEU A 11 8.85 5.95 -7.84
CA LEU A 11 7.70 5.79 -8.74
C LEU A 11 6.48 5.24 -7.99
N PHE A 12 6.68 4.31 -7.07
CA PHE A 12 5.61 3.79 -6.21
C PHE A 12 5.02 4.91 -5.36
N ALA A 13 5.85 5.68 -4.66
CA ALA A 13 5.41 6.80 -3.81
C ALA A 13 4.67 7.87 -4.61
N LEU A 14 5.20 8.28 -5.78
CA LEU A 14 4.53 9.24 -6.65
C LEU A 14 3.18 8.72 -7.16
N SER A 15 3.09 7.42 -7.47
CA SER A 15 1.83 6.80 -7.87
C SER A 15 0.81 6.83 -6.73
N VAL A 16 1.21 6.51 -5.50
CA VAL A 16 0.34 6.56 -4.30
C VAL A 16 -0.14 8.00 -4.07
N MET A 17 0.75 9.00 -4.09
CA MET A 17 0.36 10.41 -3.91
C MET A 17 -0.63 10.87 -4.99
N THR A 18 -0.43 10.46 -6.23
CA THR A 18 -1.34 10.78 -7.34
C THR A 18 -2.70 10.09 -7.15
N LEU A 19 -2.70 8.84 -6.68
CA LEU A 19 -3.92 8.08 -6.39
C LEU A 19 -4.71 8.71 -5.25
N ILE A 20 -4.04 9.15 -4.18
CA ILE A 20 -4.67 9.88 -3.07
C ILE A 20 -5.31 11.17 -3.60
N LEU A 21 -4.55 12.00 -4.32
CA LEU A 21 -5.04 13.26 -4.84
C LEU A 21 -6.27 13.09 -5.73
N THR A 22 -6.21 12.18 -6.69
CA THR A 22 -7.31 11.93 -7.63
C THR A 22 -8.49 11.22 -6.97
N GLY A 23 -8.23 10.27 -6.07
CA GLY A 23 -9.26 9.54 -5.33
C GLY A 23 -10.03 10.45 -4.36
N MET A 24 -9.32 11.27 -3.59
CA MET A 24 -9.94 12.24 -2.67
C MET A 24 -10.78 13.29 -3.42
N ALA A 25 -10.31 13.76 -4.58
CA ALA A 25 -11.08 14.69 -5.41
C ALA A 25 -12.39 14.06 -5.93
N VAL A 26 -12.41 12.76 -6.21
CA VAL A 26 -13.64 12.04 -6.59
C VAL A 26 -14.52 11.79 -5.36
N PHE A 27 -13.95 11.32 -4.26
CA PHE A 27 -14.70 10.97 -3.03
C PHE A 27 -15.42 12.19 -2.44
N TYR A 28 -14.74 13.35 -2.42
CA TYR A 28 -15.29 14.61 -1.92
C TYR A 28 -15.79 15.55 -3.03
N SER A 29 -16.22 15.00 -4.17
CA SER A 29 -16.62 15.78 -5.36
C SER A 29 -17.74 16.81 -5.12
N TYR A 30 -18.48 16.70 -4.03
CA TYR A 30 -19.51 17.64 -3.59
C TYR A 30 -18.93 18.90 -2.88
N THR A 31 -17.63 18.96 -2.60
CA THR A 31 -16.97 20.08 -1.94
C THR A 31 -16.27 21.01 -2.94
N ASP A 32 -16.18 22.29 -2.60
CA ASP A 32 -15.57 23.30 -3.48
C ASP A 32 -14.09 23.03 -3.76
N TRP A 33 -13.31 22.62 -2.75
CA TRP A 33 -11.89 22.32 -2.91
C TRP A 33 -11.66 21.13 -3.86
N ALA A 34 -12.49 20.10 -3.78
CA ALA A 34 -12.38 18.94 -4.65
C ALA A 34 -12.73 19.29 -6.11
N GLN A 35 -13.71 20.19 -6.31
CA GLN A 35 -14.05 20.70 -7.64
C GLN A 35 -12.92 21.55 -8.24
N VAL A 36 -12.20 22.34 -7.43
CA VAL A 36 -11.01 23.09 -7.88
C VAL A 36 -9.92 22.13 -8.34
N ILE A 37 -9.61 21.09 -7.55
CA ILE A 37 -8.63 20.06 -7.92
C ILE A 37 -9.08 19.35 -9.19
N MET A 38 -10.35 18.93 -9.27
CA MET A 38 -10.89 18.24 -10.45
C MET A 38 -10.75 19.07 -11.72
N LYS A 39 -11.03 20.37 -11.65
CA LYS A 39 -10.83 21.32 -12.79
C LYS A 39 -9.35 21.44 -13.17
N ALA A 40 -8.47 21.56 -12.16
CA ALA A 40 -7.02 21.65 -12.40
C ALA A 40 -6.44 20.38 -13.04
N LEU A 41 -7.02 19.20 -12.76
CA LEU A 41 -6.66 17.92 -13.39
C LEU A 41 -7.22 17.78 -14.83
N GLY A 42 -8.00 18.73 -15.32
CA GLY A 42 -8.61 18.68 -16.66
C GLY A 42 -10.00 18.04 -16.71
N GLY A 43 -10.68 17.92 -15.58
CA GLY A 43 -12.02 17.38 -15.45
C GLY A 43 -12.06 15.88 -15.07
N PRO A 44 -13.29 15.34 -14.84
CA PRO A 44 -13.47 14.00 -14.29
C PRO A 44 -12.88 12.88 -15.15
N GLN A 45 -12.99 13.00 -16.48
CA GLN A 45 -12.46 11.99 -17.41
C GLN A 45 -10.93 11.91 -17.35
N VAL A 46 -10.26 13.08 -17.35
CA VAL A 46 -8.79 13.14 -17.26
C VAL A 46 -8.33 12.65 -15.90
N ALA A 47 -8.98 13.07 -14.83
CA ALA A 47 -8.68 12.58 -13.47
C ALA A 47 -8.83 11.05 -13.36
N ALA A 48 -9.86 10.46 -13.99
CA ALA A 48 -10.04 9.01 -14.02
C ALA A 48 -8.92 8.29 -14.81
N ILE A 49 -8.44 8.86 -15.92
CA ILE A 49 -7.32 8.32 -16.67
C ILE A 49 -6.04 8.38 -15.83
N ILE A 50 -5.75 9.51 -15.20
CA ILE A 50 -4.59 9.69 -14.33
C ILE A 50 -4.64 8.66 -13.19
N HIS A 51 -5.79 8.50 -12.52
CA HIS A 51 -5.98 7.54 -11.44
C HIS A 51 -5.68 6.11 -11.88
N ARG A 52 -6.29 5.66 -12.96
CA ARG A 52 -6.11 4.29 -13.49
C ARG A 52 -4.68 4.04 -13.97
N THR A 53 -4.04 5.03 -14.61
CA THR A 53 -2.65 4.91 -15.05
C THR A 53 -1.70 4.80 -13.85
N SER A 54 -1.89 5.64 -12.82
CA SER A 54 -1.11 5.57 -11.58
C SER A 54 -1.32 4.24 -10.85
N ALA A 55 -2.55 3.72 -10.83
CA ALA A 55 -2.85 2.40 -10.29
C ALA A 55 -2.14 1.28 -11.04
N ALA A 56 -2.12 1.33 -12.37
CA ALA A 56 -1.41 0.35 -13.20
C ALA A 56 0.11 0.37 -12.95
N ILE A 57 0.70 1.57 -12.83
CA ILE A 57 2.13 1.73 -12.50
C ILE A 57 2.42 1.15 -11.10
N MET A 58 1.62 1.51 -10.10
CA MET A 58 1.76 1.04 -8.73
C MET A 58 1.65 -0.49 -8.65
N LEU A 59 0.61 -1.09 -9.26
CA LEU A 59 0.41 -2.53 -9.32
C LEU A 59 1.57 -3.24 -10.04
N GLY A 60 2.06 -2.67 -11.15
CA GLY A 60 3.21 -3.21 -11.89
C GLY A 60 4.48 -3.24 -11.04
N ILE A 61 4.78 -2.15 -10.33
CA ILE A 61 5.95 -2.06 -9.44
C ILE A 61 5.82 -3.07 -8.29
N PHE A 62 4.63 -3.17 -7.68
CA PHE A 62 4.37 -4.13 -6.62
C PHE A 62 4.54 -5.57 -7.11
N PHE A 63 4.00 -5.92 -8.27
CA PHE A 63 4.19 -7.23 -8.87
C PHE A 63 5.66 -7.55 -9.13
N LEU A 64 6.42 -6.62 -9.70
CA LEU A 64 7.86 -6.77 -9.90
C LEU A 64 8.61 -6.96 -8.56
N HIS A 65 8.20 -6.26 -7.50
CA HIS A 65 8.71 -6.48 -6.16
C HIS A 65 8.44 -7.90 -5.68
N LEU A 66 7.21 -8.41 -5.81
CA LEU A 66 6.86 -9.78 -5.42
C LEU A 66 7.72 -10.82 -6.17
N VAL A 67 7.88 -10.63 -7.48
CA VAL A 67 8.74 -11.51 -8.30
C VAL A 67 10.19 -11.48 -7.81
N ALA A 68 10.72 -10.29 -7.53
CA ALA A 68 12.09 -10.15 -7.03
C ALA A 68 12.28 -10.81 -5.66
N VAL A 69 11.30 -10.64 -4.74
CA VAL A 69 11.29 -11.31 -3.42
C VAL A 69 11.24 -12.82 -3.59
N ALA A 70 10.35 -13.33 -4.44
CA ALA A 70 10.22 -14.77 -4.71
C ALA A 70 11.53 -15.37 -5.28
N ILE A 71 12.14 -14.69 -6.24
CA ILE A 71 13.43 -15.10 -6.82
C ILE A 71 14.53 -15.10 -5.74
N ASN A 72 14.57 -14.05 -4.89
CA ASN A 72 15.56 -13.96 -3.83
C ASN A 72 15.41 -15.10 -2.81
N ILE A 73 14.19 -15.40 -2.38
CA ILE A 73 13.90 -16.52 -1.47
C ILE A 73 14.29 -17.85 -2.13
N TRP A 74 13.93 -18.06 -3.38
CA TRP A 74 14.24 -19.30 -4.11
C TRP A 74 15.75 -19.51 -4.27
N ARG A 75 16.49 -18.45 -4.65
CA ARG A 75 17.97 -18.49 -4.81
C ARG A 75 18.68 -18.74 -3.48
N ASN A 76 18.19 -18.18 -2.40
CA ASN A 76 18.80 -18.26 -1.07
C ASN A 76 18.10 -19.27 -0.14
N ARG A 77 17.26 -20.16 -0.67
CA ARG A 77 16.41 -21.08 0.12
C ARG A 77 17.12 -21.89 1.19
N LYS A 78 18.42 -22.19 1.01
CA LYS A 78 19.22 -22.96 1.96
C LYS A 78 19.72 -22.12 3.15
N THR A 79 19.85 -20.83 2.99
CA THR A 79 20.40 -19.89 3.99
C THR A 79 19.35 -18.89 4.49
N PHE A 80 18.19 -18.84 3.82
CA PHE A 80 17.11 -17.92 4.15
C PHE A 80 16.47 -18.27 5.50
N ARG A 81 16.48 -17.31 6.42
CA ARG A 81 15.87 -17.44 7.74
C ARG A 81 14.61 -16.59 7.82
N TRP A 82 13.45 -17.25 7.85
CA TRP A 82 12.14 -16.55 7.91
C TRP A 82 12.01 -15.62 9.12
N PHE A 83 12.53 -16.03 10.28
CA PHE A 83 12.45 -15.28 11.54
C PHE A 83 13.83 -14.80 12.01
N GLY A 84 14.76 -14.60 11.08
CA GLY A 84 16.10 -14.08 11.38
C GLY A 84 16.12 -12.57 11.59
N PRO A 85 17.22 -12.02 12.14
CA PRO A 85 17.36 -10.58 12.41
C PRO A 85 17.33 -9.71 11.15
N ASP A 86 17.59 -10.30 9.97
CA ASP A 86 17.54 -9.62 8.67
C ASP A 86 16.18 -9.79 7.96
N SER A 87 15.23 -10.51 8.56
CA SER A 87 13.92 -10.79 7.97
C SER A 87 12.93 -9.66 8.23
N LEU A 88 12.10 -9.35 7.22
CA LEU A 88 10.93 -8.47 7.35
C LEU A 88 9.68 -9.21 7.88
N VAL A 89 9.78 -10.53 8.12
CA VAL A 89 8.67 -11.27 8.74
C VAL A 89 8.62 -10.92 10.23
N PRO A 90 7.46 -10.51 10.77
CA PRO A 90 7.31 -10.22 12.18
C PRO A 90 7.64 -11.44 13.05
N ASN A 91 8.30 -11.20 14.17
CA ASN A 91 8.65 -12.23 15.13
C ASN A 91 8.34 -11.76 16.57
N TRP A 92 8.59 -12.63 17.54
CA TRP A 92 8.27 -12.32 18.95
C TRP A 92 9.07 -11.13 19.50
N LYS A 93 10.32 -10.94 19.05
CA LYS A 93 11.16 -9.82 19.44
C LYS A 93 10.54 -8.46 19.05
N ASP A 94 9.82 -8.39 17.93
CA ASP A 94 9.15 -7.15 17.52
C ASP A 94 8.09 -6.70 18.52
N LEU A 95 7.36 -7.65 19.12
CA LEU A 95 6.41 -7.35 20.19
C LEU A 95 7.12 -6.90 21.46
N GLU A 96 8.22 -7.56 21.84
CA GLU A 96 9.04 -7.16 22.99
C GLU A 96 9.62 -5.76 22.79
N ASP A 97 10.11 -5.44 21.61
CA ASP A 97 10.65 -4.14 21.24
C ASP A 97 9.57 -3.04 21.26
N ALA A 98 8.36 -3.34 20.78
CA ALA A 98 7.23 -2.42 20.85
C ALA A 98 6.83 -2.13 22.31
N ILE A 99 6.70 -3.16 23.13
CA ILE A 99 6.43 -3.01 24.57
C ILE A 99 7.56 -2.23 25.26
N GLY A 100 8.83 -2.52 24.88
CA GLY A 100 10.01 -1.82 25.37
C GLY A 100 9.98 -0.33 25.03
N MET A 101 9.58 0.03 23.82
CA MET A 101 9.41 1.44 23.40
C MET A 101 8.34 2.14 24.21
N PHE A 102 7.19 1.49 24.45
CA PHE A 102 6.17 2.06 25.34
C PHE A 102 6.71 2.30 26.76
N LYS A 103 7.42 1.32 27.34
CA LYS A 103 8.05 1.47 28.67
C LYS A 103 9.05 2.62 28.70
N TRP A 104 9.88 2.74 27.66
CA TRP A 104 10.86 3.81 27.53
C TRP A 104 10.18 5.18 27.41
N PHE A 105 9.14 5.29 26.58
CA PHE A 105 8.39 6.54 26.40
C PHE A 105 7.80 7.08 27.72
N PHE A 106 7.38 6.18 28.61
CA PHE A 106 6.88 6.53 29.94
C PHE A 106 7.96 6.51 31.04
N ASN A 107 9.24 6.54 30.69
CA ASN A 107 10.37 6.46 31.63
C ASN A 107 10.35 5.24 32.56
N LYS A 108 9.78 4.12 32.10
CA LYS A 108 9.66 2.85 32.87
C LYS A 108 10.68 1.79 32.47
N GLY A 109 11.67 2.15 31.64
CA GLY A 109 12.70 1.21 31.20
C GLY A 109 13.68 1.83 30.20
N PRO A 110 14.77 1.12 29.86
CA PRO A 110 15.72 1.56 28.86
C PRO A 110 15.11 1.49 27.44
N ARG A 111 15.66 2.25 26.51
CA ARG A 111 15.31 2.14 25.10
C ARG A 111 15.72 0.77 24.56
N PRO A 112 14.82 0.02 23.87
CA PRO A 112 15.16 -1.26 23.29
C PRO A 112 16.21 -1.13 22.16
N THR A 113 16.97 -2.19 21.95
CA THR A 113 17.90 -2.34 20.82
C THR A 113 17.22 -3.18 19.76
N PHE A 114 17.11 -2.61 18.55
CA PHE A 114 16.42 -3.25 17.44
C PHE A 114 17.37 -4.15 16.63
N ASP A 115 16.78 -5.12 15.94
CA ASP A 115 17.44 -5.85 14.86
C ASP A 115 17.66 -4.92 13.63
N ARG A 116 18.08 -5.48 12.49
CA ARG A 116 18.25 -4.72 11.25
C ARG A 116 16.99 -3.94 10.87
N TRP A 117 15.82 -4.56 11.04
CA TRP A 117 14.52 -3.97 10.78
C TRP A 117 13.76 -3.81 12.10
N THR A 118 13.28 -2.61 12.36
CA THR A 118 12.44 -2.32 13.50
C THR A 118 11.04 -2.90 13.28
N TYR A 119 10.29 -3.11 14.38
CA TYR A 119 8.89 -3.54 14.30
C TYR A 119 8.03 -2.58 13.47
N TRP A 120 8.31 -1.28 13.47
CA TRP A 120 7.69 -0.26 12.63
C TRP A 120 7.90 -0.52 11.14
N GLU A 121 9.17 -0.69 10.70
CA GLU A 121 9.51 -0.95 9.30
C GLU A 121 8.89 -2.25 8.80
N LYS A 122 8.81 -3.25 9.66
CA LYS A 122 8.10 -4.49 9.35
C LYS A 122 6.59 -4.26 9.23
N PHE A 123 6.00 -3.47 10.14
CA PHE A 123 4.58 -3.12 10.08
C PHE A 123 4.26 -2.36 8.78
N ASP A 124 5.03 -1.32 8.45
CA ASP A 124 4.84 -0.54 7.22
C ASP A 124 4.97 -1.41 5.97
N TYR A 125 5.96 -2.31 5.95
CA TYR A 125 6.13 -3.23 4.83
C TYR A 125 4.89 -4.11 4.62
N TRP A 126 4.32 -4.69 5.68
CA TRP A 126 3.13 -5.55 5.60
C TRP A 126 1.85 -4.77 5.39
N ALA A 127 1.77 -3.52 5.85
CA ALA A 127 0.65 -2.63 5.56
C ALA A 127 0.49 -2.37 4.05
N VAL A 128 1.61 -2.30 3.30
CA VAL A 128 1.56 -2.22 1.82
C VAL A 128 0.88 -3.44 1.22
N PHE A 129 1.15 -4.66 1.71
CA PHE A 129 0.49 -5.88 1.19
C PHE A 129 -1.01 -5.87 1.45
N TRP A 130 -1.41 -5.46 2.64
CA TRP A 130 -2.83 -5.30 2.98
C TRP A 130 -3.50 -4.27 2.07
N GLY A 131 -2.93 -3.07 1.97
CA GLY A 131 -3.45 -2.00 1.11
C GLY A 131 -3.55 -2.42 -0.35
N MET A 132 -2.54 -3.13 -0.88
CA MET A 132 -2.57 -3.64 -2.26
C MET A 132 -3.66 -4.70 -2.45
N ALA A 133 -3.92 -5.56 -1.47
CA ALA A 133 -5.00 -6.53 -1.54
C ALA A 133 -6.38 -5.85 -1.44
N ALA A 134 -6.58 -4.97 -0.47
CA ALA A 134 -7.85 -4.30 -0.24
C ALA A 134 -8.15 -3.23 -1.30
N ILE A 135 -7.29 -2.20 -1.42
CA ILE A 135 -7.52 -1.07 -2.34
C ILE A 135 -7.28 -1.48 -3.79
N GLY A 136 -6.19 -2.21 -4.04
CA GLY A 136 -5.86 -2.68 -5.39
C GLY A 136 -6.89 -3.68 -5.91
N GLY A 137 -7.28 -4.67 -5.09
CA GLY A 137 -8.29 -5.67 -5.44
C GLY A 137 -9.66 -5.05 -5.71
N THR A 138 -10.15 -4.21 -4.82
CA THR A 138 -11.44 -3.51 -5.01
C THR A 138 -11.38 -2.53 -6.17
N GLY A 139 -10.26 -1.82 -6.36
CA GLY A 139 -10.03 -0.95 -7.52
C GLY A 139 -10.11 -1.70 -8.85
N MET A 140 -9.57 -2.92 -8.92
CA MET A 140 -9.68 -3.78 -10.10
C MET A 140 -11.14 -4.18 -10.39
N LEU A 141 -11.92 -4.54 -9.35
CA LEU A 141 -13.34 -4.85 -9.50
C LEU A 141 -14.13 -3.65 -10.07
N LEU A 142 -13.82 -2.45 -9.61
CA LEU A 142 -14.46 -1.21 -10.08
C LEU A 142 -13.97 -0.77 -11.45
N ALA A 143 -12.72 -1.04 -11.81
CA ALA A 143 -12.13 -0.65 -13.11
C ALA A 143 -12.65 -1.50 -14.28
N PHE A 144 -13.05 -2.75 -14.01
CA PHE A 144 -13.53 -3.70 -15.03
C PHE A 144 -14.97 -4.17 -14.75
N PRO A 145 -15.97 -3.26 -14.76
CA PRO A 145 -17.33 -3.57 -14.31
C PRO A 145 -17.98 -4.69 -15.11
N HIS A 146 -17.74 -4.81 -16.40
CA HIS A 146 -18.31 -5.87 -17.24
C HIS A 146 -17.79 -7.26 -16.83
N VAL A 147 -16.49 -7.35 -16.53
CA VAL A 147 -15.88 -8.63 -16.08
C VAL A 147 -16.40 -8.98 -14.69
N THR A 148 -16.43 -7.98 -13.79
CA THR A 148 -16.93 -8.17 -12.42
C THR A 148 -18.39 -8.61 -12.40
N ALA A 149 -19.26 -8.00 -13.23
CA ALA A 149 -20.68 -8.36 -13.31
C ALA A 149 -20.91 -9.75 -13.93
N ALA A 150 -20.01 -10.25 -14.75
CA ALA A 150 -20.08 -11.59 -15.32
C ALA A 150 -19.73 -12.69 -14.29
N ILE A 151 -18.95 -12.35 -13.26
CA ILE A 151 -18.43 -13.33 -12.29
C ILE A 151 -19.13 -13.21 -10.92
N PHE A 152 -19.47 -11.98 -10.50
CA PHE A 152 -19.95 -11.68 -9.17
C PHE A 152 -21.35 -11.07 -9.16
N PRO A 153 -22.14 -11.28 -8.10
CA PRO A 153 -23.44 -10.62 -7.94
C PRO A 153 -23.30 -9.11 -7.74
N GLY A 154 -24.33 -8.34 -8.11
CA GLY A 154 -24.30 -6.87 -8.15
C GLY A 154 -23.94 -6.17 -6.84
N TRP A 155 -24.22 -6.76 -5.67
CA TRP A 155 -23.87 -6.19 -4.37
C TRP A 155 -22.33 -6.04 -4.18
N VAL A 156 -21.53 -6.82 -4.92
CA VAL A 156 -20.04 -6.75 -4.85
C VAL A 156 -19.53 -5.35 -5.23
N PHE A 157 -20.20 -4.65 -6.16
CA PHE A 157 -19.83 -3.29 -6.52
C PHE A 157 -19.98 -2.31 -5.36
N ASN A 158 -21.05 -2.45 -4.57
CA ASN A 158 -21.28 -1.59 -3.41
C ASN A 158 -20.22 -1.83 -2.33
N VAL A 159 -19.91 -3.10 -2.06
CA VAL A 159 -18.84 -3.45 -1.10
C VAL A 159 -17.49 -3.01 -1.61
N ALA A 160 -17.19 -3.21 -2.90
CA ALA A 160 -15.91 -2.79 -3.49
C ALA A 160 -15.75 -1.26 -3.43
N ALA A 161 -16.80 -0.49 -3.72
CA ALA A 161 -16.76 0.97 -3.64
C ALA A 161 -16.54 1.46 -2.20
N LEU A 162 -17.25 0.85 -1.23
CA LEU A 162 -17.08 1.18 0.18
C LEU A 162 -15.67 0.87 0.67
N VAL A 163 -15.20 -0.37 0.49
CA VAL A 163 -13.86 -0.79 0.94
C VAL A 163 -12.78 0.04 0.24
N HIS A 164 -12.91 0.28 -1.06
CA HIS A 164 -11.94 1.09 -1.81
C HIS A 164 -11.83 2.50 -1.26
N GLY A 165 -12.94 3.14 -0.95
CA GLY A 165 -12.98 4.50 -0.39
C GLY A 165 -12.44 4.57 1.03
N GLU A 166 -12.91 3.70 1.93
CA GLU A 166 -12.52 3.70 3.34
C GLU A 166 -11.05 3.33 3.55
N GLU A 167 -10.58 2.29 2.86
CA GLU A 167 -9.15 1.89 2.93
C GLU A 167 -8.24 2.94 2.28
N ALA A 168 -8.67 3.59 1.19
CA ALA A 168 -7.91 4.69 0.59
C ALA A 168 -7.82 5.90 1.52
N PHE A 169 -8.87 6.18 2.30
CA PHE A 169 -8.87 7.23 3.31
C PHE A 169 -7.92 6.90 4.48
N LEU A 170 -7.91 5.63 4.93
CA LEU A 170 -7.00 5.18 5.99
C LEU A 170 -5.52 5.18 5.55
N ALA A 171 -5.26 4.99 4.25
CA ALA A 171 -3.91 4.99 3.69
C ALA A 171 -3.37 6.39 3.38
N ALA A 172 -4.23 7.43 3.39
CA ALA A 172 -3.88 8.82 3.06
C ALA A 172 -3.44 9.60 4.29
#